data_738eaea6f8baeadea224e2d5233b84b5
#
_entry.id   738eaea6f8baeadea224e2d5233b84b5
#
_cell.length_a   1.000
_cell.length_b   1.000
_cell.length_c   1.000
_cell.angle_alpha   90.00
_cell.angle_beta   90.00
_cell.angle_gamma   90.00
#
_symmetry.space_group_name_H-M   'P 1'
#
loop_
_entity.id
_entity.type
_entity.pdbx_description
1 polymer ?
#
loop_
_entity_poly.entity_id
_entity_poly.type
_entity_poly.pdbx_seq_one_letter_code
_entity_poly.pdbx_strand_id
1 'polypeptide(L)'
;MGPGAVLRPPRLAFLYLPYMHSESRRIHEIAVRLFDTPGLEENLAAELEHKAVVDRFGRYPHRNAALGRASTPEEVEFLGQPGSGF
;
A
#
# COMPACT_ATOMS: atom_id res chain seq x y z
N MET A 1 31.11 5.43 1.61
CA MET A 1 30.73 4.26 0.83
C MET A 1 30.63 4.62 -0.64
N GLY A 2 31.09 3.74 -1.50
CA GLY A 2 31.01 3.95 -2.93
C GLY A 2 29.60 3.72 -3.49
N PRO A 3 29.49 3.71 -4.82
CA PRO A 3 28.20 3.52 -5.49
C PRO A 3 27.42 2.28 -5.06
N GLY A 4 28.11 1.25 -4.59
CA GLY A 4 27.48 0.04 -4.09
C GLY A 4 26.60 0.23 -2.85
N ALA A 5 26.70 1.38 -2.18
CA ALA A 5 25.83 1.72 -1.05
C ALA A 5 24.46 2.23 -1.50
N VAL A 6 24.34 2.67 -2.76
CA VAL A 6 23.10 3.17 -3.31
C VAL A 6 22.27 1.99 -3.79
N LEU A 7 21.11 1.79 -3.17
CA LEU A 7 20.20 0.72 -3.57
C LEU A 7 19.54 1.06 -4.90
N ARG A 8 19.48 0.07 -5.78
CA ARG A 8 18.78 0.20 -7.05
C ARG A 8 17.27 0.14 -6.83
N PRO A 9 16.44 0.71 -7.74
CA PRO A 9 15.00 0.75 -7.58
C PRO A 9 14.34 -0.56 -7.16
N PRO A 10 14.66 -1.74 -7.71
CA PRO A 10 14.03 -2.99 -7.25
C PRO A 10 14.26 -3.28 -5.77
N ARG A 11 15.43 -2.98 -5.23
CA ARG A 11 15.72 -3.16 -3.80
C ARG A 11 15.03 -2.10 -2.96
N LEU A 12 14.99 -0.87 -3.43
CA LEU A 12 14.24 0.20 -2.75
C LEU A 12 12.77 -0.15 -2.65
N ALA A 13 12.17 -0.63 -3.75
CA ALA A 13 10.78 -1.06 -3.76
C ALA A 13 10.54 -2.13 -2.70
N PHE A 14 11.43 -3.13 -2.61
CA PHE A 14 11.32 -4.19 -1.62
C PHE A 14 11.37 -3.65 -0.19
N LEU A 15 12.30 -2.72 0.10
CA LEU A 15 12.43 -2.11 1.42
C LEU A 15 11.20 -1.28 1.80
N TYR A 16 10.50 -0.71 0.83
CA TYR A 16 9.36 0.15 1.06
C TYR A 16 8.03 -0.60 1.13
N LEU A 17 7.99 -1.90 0.77
CA LEU A 17 6.76 -2.70 0.81
C LEU A 17 6.04 -2.68 2.17
N PRO A 18 6.72 -2.75 3.31
CA PRO A 18 6.04 -2.65 4.60
C PRO A 18 5.22 -1.36 4.76
N TYR A 19 5.69 -0.26 4.19
CA TYR A 19 4.95 1.00 4.21
C TYR A 19 3.66 0.91 3.39
N MET A 20 3.73 0.32 2.19
CA MET A 20 2.58 0.11 1.32
C MET A 20 1.52 -0.77 1.97
N HIS A 21 1.93 -1.78 2.72
CA HIS A 21 1.02 -2.74 3.33
C HIS A 21 0.53 -2.35 4.72
N SER A 22 0.91 -1.17 5.21
CA SER A 22 0.42 -0.62 6.48
C SER A 22 -1.05 -0.22 6.37
N GLU A 23 -1.78 -0.35 7.47
CA GLU A 23 -3.15 0.18 7.58
C GLU A 23 -3.20 1.59 8.20
N SER A 24 -2.06 2.25 8.34
CA SER A 24 -1.95 3.61 8.87
C SER A 24 -1.99 4.65 7.74
N ARG A 25 -2.91 5.58 7.82
CA ARG A 25 -2.99 6.72 6.88
C ARG A 25 -1.70 7.52 6.85
N ARG A 26 -1.13 7.76 8.04
CA ARG A 26 0.13 8.52 8.15
C ARG A 26 1.30 7.80 7.49
N ILE A 27 1.38 6.49 7.64
CA ILE A 27 2.43 5.70 7.00
C ILE A 27 2.27 5.75 5.48
N HIS A 28 1.04 5.75 4.96
CA HIS A 28 0.83 5.89 3.51
C HIS A 28 1.23 7.27 2.98
N GLU A 29 1.09 8.32 3.76
CA GLU A 29 1.62 9.64 3.37
C GLU A 29 3.13 9.59 3.20
N ILE A 30 3.82 8.89 4.09
CA ILE A 30 5.26 8.65 3.99
C ILE A 30 5.57 7.76 2.78
N ALA A 31 4.81 6.69 2.60
CA ALA A 31 4.99 5.73 1.50
C ALA A 31 4.92 6.43 0.13
N VAL A 32 3.96 7.32 -0.07
CA VAL A 32 3.85 8.08 -1.32
C VAL A 32 5.14 8.83 -1.62
N ARG A 33 5.75 9.44 -0.61
CA ARG A 33 7.02 10.16 -0.78
C ARG A 33 8.18 9.20 -1.10
N LEU A 34 8.21 8.04 -0.44
CA LEU A 34 9.25 7.05 -0.66
C LEU A 34 9.18 6.46 -2.06
N PHE A 35 7.98 6.13 -2.54
CA PHE A 35 7.78 5.57 -3.87
C PHE A 35 7.83 6.63 -4.97
N ASP A 36 7.80 7.91 -4.65
CA ASP A 36 7.98 8.99 -5.61
C ASP A 36 9.47 9.17 -5.92
N THR A 37 10.03 8.15 -6.53
CA THR A 37 11.45 8.04 -6.83
C THR A 37 11.58 7.54 -8.28
N PRO A 38 12.49 8.10 -9.10
CA PRO A 38 12.71 7.62 -10.45
C PRO A 38 13.00 6.11 -10.45
N GLY A 39 12.30 5.37 -11.31
CA GLY A 39 12.38 3.92 -11.39
C GLY A 39 11.35 3.17 -10.57
N LEU A 40 10.55 3.86 -9.75
CA LEU A 40 9.50 3.28 -8.91
C LEU A 40 8.09 3.71 -9.33
N GLU A 41 7.90 4.13 -10.58
CA GLU A 41 6.64 4.67 -11.07
C GLU A 41 5.47 3.70 -10.93
N GLU A 42 5.69 2.41 -11.25
CA GLU A 42 4.67 1.38 -11.10
C GLU A 42 4.34 1.12 -9.63
N ASN A 43 5.36 1.16 -8.78
CA ASN A 43 5.18 1.00 -7.34
C ASN A 43 4.42 2.18 -6.75
N LEU A 44 4.68 3.40 -7.23
CA LEU A 44 3.93 4.58 -6.81
C LEU A 44 2.45 4.46 -7.19
N ALA A 45 2.16 4.00 -8.41
CA ALA A 45 0.78 3.79 -8.83
C ALA A 45 0.07 2.78 -7.93
N ALA A 46 0.73 1.67 -7.58
CA ALA A 46 0.19 0.69 -6.65
C ALA A 46 -0.01 1.28 -5.25
N GLU A 47 0.95 2.09 -4.77
CA GLU A 47 0.83 2.75 -3.46
C GLU A 47 -0.38 3.68 -3.41
N LEU A 48 -0.63 4.45 -4.47
CA LEU A 48 -1.78 5.35 -4.53
C LEU A 48 -3.10 4.59 -4.45
N GLU A 49 -3.19 3.41 -5.07
CA GLU A 49 -4.36 2.53 -4.95
C GLU A 49 -4.53 2.01 -3.52
N HIS A 50 -3.45 1.56 -2.89
CA HIS A 50 -3.47 1.10 -1.50
C HIS A 50 -3.86 2.23 -0.55
N LYS A 51 -3.26 3.41 -0.73
CA LYS A 51 -3.56 4.58 0.08
C LYS A 51 -5.02 4.97 -0.01
N ALA A 52 -5.61 4.93 -1.21
CA ALA A 52 -7.02 5.26 -1.41
C ALA A 52 -7.93 4.36 -0.57
N VAL A 53 -7.60 3.08 -0.44
CA VAL A 53 -8.37 2.14 0.38
C VAL A 53 -8.24 2.48 1.86
N VAL A 54 -7.02 2.73 2.33
CA VAL A 54 -6.78 3.09 3.74
C VAL A 54 -7.39 4.45 4.07
N ASP A 55 -7.34 5.41 3.16
CA ASP A 55 -7.97 6.72 3.34
C ASP A 55 -9.49 6.59 3.46
N ARG A 56 -10.10 5.69 2.68
CA ARG A 56 -11.55 5.46 2.69
C ARG A 56 -12.02 4.68 3.92
N PHE A 57 -11.35 3.57 4.24
CA PHE A 57 -11.83 2.62 5.26
C PHE A 57 -11.01 2.63 6.55
N GLY A 58 -9.84 3.25 6.57
CA GLY A 58 -8.92 3.20 7.71
C GLY A 58 -8.20 1.87 7.86
N ARG A 59 -8.43 0.94 6.93
CA ARG A 59 -7.85 -0.42 6.94
C ARG A 59 -8.03 -1.06 5.58
N TYR A 60 -7.44 -2.25 5.42
CA TYR A 60 -7.66 -3.08 4.24
C TYR A 60 -8.80 -4.07 4.49
N PRO A 61 -9.99 -3.86 3.92
CA PRO A 61 -11.14 -4.74 4.17
C PRO A 61 -10.88 -6.21 3.83
N HIS A 62 -10.05 -6.50 2.83
CA HIS A 62 -9.73 -7.87 2.45
C HIS A 62 -8.99 -8.66 3.54
N ARG A 63 -8.45 -7.99 4.56
CA ARG A 63 -7.83 -8.64 5.72
C ARG A 63 -8.84 -8.95 6.83
N ASN A 64 -10.06 -8.44 6.74
CA ASN A 64 -11.02 -8.55 7.83
C ASN A 64 -11.29 -9.99 8.24
N ALA A 65 -11.56 -10.87 7.28
CA ALA A 65 -11.84 -12.28 7.56
C ALA A 65 -10.66 -12.97 8.25
N ALA A 66 -9.45 -12.76 7.76
CA ALA A 66 -8.24 -13.36 8.33
C ALA A 66 -7.95 -12.87 9.75
N LEU A 67 -8.30 -11.62 10.05
CA LEU A 67 -8.07 -10.99 11.34
C LEU A 67 -9.27 -11.05 12.28
N GLY A 68 -10.34 -11.75 11.87
CA GLY A 68 -11.55 -11.85 12.68
C GLY A 68 -12.32 -10.55 12.84
N ARG A 69 -12.14 -9.60 11.91
CA ARG A 69 -12.85 -8.31 11.93
C ARG A 69 -14.12 -8.41 11.09
N ALA A 70 -15.21 -7.84 11.60
CA ALA A 70 -16.45 -7.75 10.83
C ALA A 70 -16.31 -6.67 9.74
N SER A 71 -16.82 -6.97 8.55
CA SER A 71 -16.87 -6.00 7.46
C SER A 71 -18.13 -5.15 7.56
N THR A 72 -18.00 -3.84 7.30
CA THR A 72 -19.16 -2.95 7.16
C THR A 72 -19.89 -3.24 5.84
N PRO A 73 -21.15 -2.82 5.68
CA PRO A 73 -21.84 -2.96 4.38
C PRO A 73 -21.08 -2.33 3.22
N GLU A 74 -20.46 -1.19 3.43
CA GLU A 74 -19.64 -0.53 2.41
C GLU A 74 -18.40 -1.35 2.05
N GLU A 75 -17.75 -1.96 3.04
CA GLU A 75 -16.62 -2.84 2.83
C GLU A 75 -17.01 -4.11 2.08
N VAL A 76 -18.16 -4.69 2.38
CA VAL A 76 -18.69 -5.84 1.65
C VAL A 76 -18.91 -5.49 0.17
N GLU A 77 -19.50 -4.35 -0.10
CA GLU A 77 -19.69 -3.87 -1.47
C GLU A 77 -18.35 -3.67 -2.18
N PHE A 78 -17.39 -3.04 -1.51
CA PHE A 78 -16.05 -2.83 -2.06
C PHE A 78 -15.37 -4.17 -2.39
N LEU A 79 -15.44 -5.15 -1.50
CA LEU A 79 -14.81 -6.46 -1.70
C LEU A 79 -15.42 -7.25 -2.86
N GLY A 80 -16.66 -6.95 -3.23
CA GLY A 80 -17.31 -7.56 -4.39
C GLY A 80 -16.90 -6.95 -5.72
N GLN A 81 -16.13 -5.86 -5.74
CA GLN A 81 -15.72 -5.19 -6.96
C GLN A 81 -14.45 -5.83 -7.54
N PRO A 82 -14.31 -5.89 -8.89
CA PRO A 82 -13.07 -6.33 -9.52
C PRO A 82 -11.88 -5.46 -9.09
N GLY A 83 -10.73 -6.08 -8.83
CA GLY A 83 -9.52 -5.38 -8.45
C GLY A 83 -9.45 -4.91 -6.99
N SER A 84 -10.40 -5.31 -6.14
CA SER A 84 -10.41 -4.94 -4.73
C SER A 84 -9.39 -5.72 -3.88
N GLY A 85 -8.90 -6.84 -4.36
CA GLY A 85 -7.87 -7.63 -3.68
C GLY A 85 -6.46 -7.20 -4.07
N PHE A 86 -5.60 -7.06 -3.10
CA PHE A 86 -4.19 -6.69 -3.33
C PHE A 86 -3.25 -7.83 -3.00
#